data_b341dd46cc532a727ecf8a056ebaae6f
#
_entry.id   b341dd46cc532a727ecf8a056ebaae6f
#
_cell.length_a   1.000
_cell.length_b   1.000
_cell.length_c   1.000
_cell.angle_alpha   90.00
_cell.angle_beta   90.00
_cell.angle_gamma   90.00
#
_symmetry.space_group_name_H-M   'P 1'
#
loop_
_entity.id
_entity.type
_entity.pdbx_description
1 polymer ?
#
loop_
_entity_poly.entity_id
_entity_poly.type
_entity_poly.pdbx_seq_one_letter_code
_entity_poly.pdbx_strand_id
1 'polypeptide(L)'
;MRRRMFLSRSSILAGVGLLALAGCEPPWRSRGEGPDASTSAASGGAGSGSASASASGSAGASGGSGQGVTRTVTTVGATLEVTVGPAVVSDDVMVVPLVVHLVKAGSSSPSTPGFSPHLVWNGTGSFTGADGVRLVDFDAGTVQETFKASSESTGLSEEEPDATLHALFKPVDAKTINVLVPESGLFEGVPVVRDGKLSDEAKKALEYVNTTENTPDPVALETFTASVDGASDTRVADKSVVINLASDVLFASDSADLSSQADATLKKAADQLATYPGGEVSIVGHTDDVADDAHNLDLSKRRATSVSDRLGQLTNMSAFSVSTDGKGESTPRVPNDSDGNRQLNRRVEITLVPTQAASSTSSPDASKGTGQGGGDLPQAEGPVAKGSEGVTVTRGNSEDKMTFVLTEVTRRGTYLVGEVKATGGTGGTQTGPADWLQPTQLDGSARGEEDNNLLGAVTGLSLLTPQTRYYPVDYTVAEGTHHPLSEITANNKLTAGDATTLTVVWPDTGQDTVTLDLQPAEHSTPSPN
;
A
#
# COMPACT_ATOMS: atom_id res chain seq x y z
N MET A 1 -35.41 -0.79 33.02
CA MET A 1 -34.83 -1.19 34.32
C MET A 1 -33.34 -0.99 34.26
N ARG A 2 -32.83 -0.10 35.12
CA ARG A 2 -31.43 0.26 35.27
C ARG A 2 -30.64 -0.87 35.91
N ARG A 3 -29.40 -1.13 35.46
CA ARG A 3 -28.31 -1.52 36.36
C ARG A 3 -26.97 -1.03 35.79
N ARG A 4 -26.41 -0.03 36.46
CA ARG A 4 -25.02 0.37 36.43
C ARG A 4 -24.21 -0.62 37.27
N MET A 5 -23.00 -0.95 36.87
CA MET A 5 -21.97 -1.47 37.75
C MET A 5 -20.65 -0.72 37.55
N PHE A 6 -20.22 -0.09 38.62
CA PHE A 6 -18.91 0.52 38.86
C PHE A 6 -17.96 -0.54 39.37
N LEU A 7 -16.68 -0.47 38.98
CA LEU A 7 -15.52 -0.98 39.75
C LEU A 7 -14.29 -0.31 39.13
N SER A 8 -13.66 0.53 39.74
CA SER A 8 -12.77 0.77 40.89
C SER A 8 -11.30 0.72 40.46
N ARG A 9 -10.69 1.88 40.61
CA ARG A 9 -9.25 2.18 40.48
C ARG A 9 -8.43 1.36 41.49
N SER A 10 -7.22 0.95 41.08
CA SER A 10 -6.13 0.70 42.04
C SER A 10 -4.84 1.34 41.55
N SER A 11 -4.46 2.37 42.28
CA SER A 11 -3.19 3.06 42.19
C SER A 11 -2.12 2.20 42.87
N ILE A 12 -0.93 2.08 42.28
CA ILE A 12 0.29 1.73 43.02
C ILE A 12 1.36 2.79 42.72
N LEU A 13 1.67 3.53 43.77
CA LEU A 13 2.84 4.39 43.91
C LEU A 13 4.04 3.53 44.31
N ALA A 14 5.21 3.90 43.86
CA ALA A 14 6.54 3.93 44.49
C ALA A 14 7.61 3.66 43.44
N GLY A 15 8.72 4.31 43.36
CA GLY A 15 9.43 5.14 44.27
C GLY A 15 10.69 5.65 43.58
N VAL A 16 11.02 6.87 43.92
CA VAL A 16 12.23 7.63 43.51
C VAL A 16 13.49 6.96 44.02
N GLY A 17 14.50 6.82 43.17
CA GLY A 17 15.86 6.48 43.58
C GLY A 17 16.87 7.21 42.70
N LEU A 18 17.28 8.41 43.18
CA LEU A 18 18.48 9.11 42.72
C LEU A 18 19.72 8.35 43.16
N LEU A 19 20.65 8.11 42.26
CA LEU A 19 22.07 8.01 42.59
C LEU A 19 22.90 8.55 41.42
N ALA A 20 23.59 9.64 41.74
CA ALA A 20 24.62 10.26 40.90
C ALA A 20 25.96 9.54 41.13
N LEU A 21 26.82 9.72 40.16
CA LEU A 21 28.26 9.93 40.18
C LEU A 21 29.12 9.01 39.32
N ALA A 22 29.88 9.73 38.52
CA ALA A 22 31.30 9.60 38.13
C ALA A 22 31.58 8.62 36.97
N GLY A 23 31.86 9.12 35.81
CA GLY A 23 33.10 9.64 35.29
C GLY A 23 34.20 8.59 35.14
N CYS A 24 34.47 8.14 33.88
CA CYS A 24 35.84 7.78 33.46
C CYS A 24 35.89 7.70 31.93
N GLU A 25 36.74 8.53 31.35
CA GLU A 25 37.17 8.53 29.96
C GLU A 25 38.08 7.34 29.64
N PRO A 26 38.28 7.06 28.31
CA PRO A 26 38.97 5.87 27.84
C PRO A 26 40.48 6.08 27.69
N PRO A 27 41.26 5.03 27.57
CA PRO A 27 42.32 5.03 26.55
C PRO A 27 42.33 3.71 25.79
N TRP A 28 42.70 3.69 24.49
CA TRP A 28 44.04 3.53 23.99
C TRP A 28 44.10 3.58 22.48
N ARG A 29 44.91 4.48 22.00
CA ARG A 29 45.63 4.31 20.73
C ARG A 29 46.83 3.39 20.96
N SER A 30 47.11 2.51 20.03
CA SER A 30 48.47 2.09 19.66
C SER A 30 48.49 1.61 18.24
N ARG A 31 49.22 2.14 17.53
CA ARG A 31 50.17 2.24 16.44
C ARG A 31 50.96 0.94 16.24
N GLY A 32 51.14 0.52 14.98
CA GLY A 32 52.07 -0.52 14.51
C GLY A 32 51.86 -0.68 13.01
N GLU A 33 52.56 -0.02 12.28
CA GLU A 33 53.63 -0.20 11.27
C GLU A 33 53.51 -1.46 10.40
N GLY A 34 53.53 -1.21 9.05
CA GLY A 34 53.57 -2.18 7.98
C GLY A 34 54.90 -2.93 7.87
N PRO A 35 55.17 -3.66 6.79
CA PRO A 35 55.68 -3.09 5.54
C PRO A 35 55.26 -3.79 4.21
N ASP A 36 55.35 -3.00 3.20
CA ASP A 36 55.70 -3.11 1.78
C ASP A 36 55.82 -4.43 1.00
N ALA A 37 55.48 -4.20 -0.27
CA ALA A 37 56.03 -4.76 -1.52
C ALA A 37 55.23 -5.95 -2.09
N SER A 38 54.92 -6.00 -3.37
CA SER A 38 55.43 -5.42 -4.61
C SER A 38 54.52 -5.81 -5.78
N THR A 39 54.38 -4.89 -6.68
CA THR A 39 54.14 -4.96 -8.14
C THR A 39 54.09 -6.32 -8.84
N SER A 40 53.08 -6.52 -9.70
CA SER A 40 53.35 -6.76 -11.12
C SER A 40 52.09 -6.55 -11.98
N ALA A 41 52.29 -5.76 -13.01
CA ALA A 41 51.34 -5.51 -14.08
C ALA A 41 51.32 -6.68 -15.07
N ALA A 42 50.11 -7.01 -15.56
CA ALA A 42 49.98 -7.62 -16.88
C ALA A 42 48.68 -7.16 -17.53
N SER A 43 48.86 -6.47 -18.62
CA SER A 43 47.86 -6.04 -19.59
C SER A 43 47.24 -7.20 -20.34
N GLY A 44 45.98 -7.06 -20.71
CA GLY A 44 45.47 -7.79 -21.85
C GLY A 44 43.96 -8.07 -21.86
N GLY A 45 43.27 -7.46 -22.79
CA GLY A 45 42.15 -8.07 -23.47
C GLY A 45 40.78 -7.54 -23.17
N ALA A 46 40.33 -6.58 -23.98
CA ALA A 46 38.92 -6.26 -24.16
C ALA A 46 38.11 -7.49 -24.60
N GLY A 47 37.07 -7.80 -23.84
CA GLY A 47 36.06 -8.75 -24.22
C GLY A 47 34.71 -8.21 -23.75
N SER A 48 33.99 -7.58 -24.67
CA SER A 48 32.59 -7.23 -24.50
C SER A 48 31.77 -8.49 -24.38
N GLY A 49 31.44 -8.89 -23.16
CA GLY A 49 30.47 -9.95 -22.86
C GLY A 49 29.21 -9.34 -22.26
N SER A 50 28.20 -9.13 -23.10
CA SER A 50 26.81 -8.95 -22.62
C SER A 50 26.43 -10.20 -21.85
N ALA A 51 26.43 -10.12 -20.53
CA ALA A 51 25.80 -11.10 -19.68
C ALA A 51 24.29 -10.79 -19.66
N SER A 52 23.57 -11.41 -20.59
CA SER A 52 22.12 -11.60 -20.44
C SER A 52 21.92 -12.49 -19.22
N ALA A 53 21.47 -11.89 -18.12
CA ALA A 53 20.94 -12.64 -16.99
C ALA A 53 19.62 -13.25 -17.46
N SER A 54 19.68 -14.52 -17.84
CA SER A 54 18.52 -15.37 -18.05
C SER A 54 17.86 -15.59 -16.69
N ALA A 55 16.83 -14.81 -16.38
CA ALA A 55 15.89 -15.07 -15.30
C ALA A 55 15.08 -16.31 -15.69
N SER A 56 15.49 -17.46 -15.20
CA SER A 56 14.69 -18.69 -15.25
C SER A 56 13.72 -18.65 -14.10
N GLY A 57 12.47 -18.33 -14.38
CA GLY A 57 11.38 -18.35 -13.39
C GLY A 57 10.18 -17.55 -13.83
N SER A 58 9.93 -17.41 -15.14
CA SER A 58 8.65 -16.89 -15.60
C SER A 58 7.61 -17.99 -15.48
N ALA A 59 6.67 -17.84 -14.52
CA ALA A 59 5.39 -18.53 -14.57
C ALA A 59 4.69 -18.05 -15.86
N GLY A 60 4.90 -18.79 -16.96
CA GLY A 60 4.33 -18.48 -18.25
C GLY A 60 2.81 -18.61 -18.19
N ALA A 61 2.09 -17.52 -18.34
CA ALA A 61 0.67 -17.57 -18.64
C ALA A 61 0.48 -18.22 -20.01
N SER A 62 -0.03 -19.44 -20.08
CA SER A 62 -0.43 -20.10 -21.32
C SER A 62 -1.90 -19.84 -21.59
N GLY A 63 -2.21 -18.76 -22.28
CA GLY A 63 -3.56 -18.45 -22.75
C GLY A 63 -3.72 -18.77 -24.24
N GLY A 64 -4.44 -19.85 -24.59
CA GLY A 64 -5.02 -20.03 -25.91
C GLY A 64 -6.35 -19.27 -26.00
N SER A 65 -6.72 -18.77 -27.19
CA SER A 65 -8.00 -18.08 -27.42
C SER A 65 -9.18 -18.93 -26.94
N GLY A 66 -9.83 -18.52 -25.84
CA GLY A 66 -10.99 -19.19 -25.26
C GLY A 66 -10.70 -20.06 -24.04
N GLN A 67 -9.46 -20.14 -23.56
CA GLN A 67 -9.10 -20.80 -22.29
C GLN A 67 -8.80 -19.74 -21.22
N GLY A 68 -9.00 -20.10 -19.94
CA GLY A 68 -8.61 -19.27 -18.81
C GLY A 68 -7.10 -19.05 -18.73
N VAL A 69 -6.69 -18.15 -17.85
CA VAL A 69 -5.29 -17.86 -17.54
C VAL A 69 -4.89 -18.64 -16.30
N THR A 70 -3.80 -19.40 -16.42
CA THR A 70 -3.31 -20.29 -15.35
C THR A 70 -1.99 -19.76 -14.77
N ARG A 71 -1.87 -19.80 -13.45
CA ARG A 71 -0.63 -19.49 -12.72
C ARG A 71 -0.38 -20.54 -11.63
N THR A 72 0.91 -20.82 -11.39
CA THR A 72 1.33 -21.57 -10.19
C THR A 72 1.67 -20.55 -9.12
N VAL A 73 1.04 -20.66 -7.95
CA VAL A 73 1.20 -19.72 -6.85
C VAL A 73 1.65 -20.45 -5.58
N THR A 74 2.32 -19.73 -4.70
CA THR A 74 2.68 -20.22 -3.37
C THR A 74 1.95 -19.40 -2.34
N THR A 75 1.15 -20.04 -1.50
CA THR A 75 0.44 -19.40 -0.41
C THR A 75 0.52 -20.27 0.85
N VAL A 76 0.91 -19.68 1.97
CA VAL A 76 1.07 -20.32 3.28
C VAL A 76 1.81 -21.69 3.19
N GLY A 77 2.87 -21.74 2.37
CA GLY A 77 3.66 -22.95 2.15
C GLY A 77 3.06 -23.98 1.18
N ALA A 78 1.79 -23.84 0.81
CA ALA A 78 1.18 -24.67 -0.22
C ALA A 78 1.54 -24.18 -1.62
N THR A 79 1.57 -25.09 -2.58
CA THR A 79 1.68 -24.75 -4.01
C THR A 79 0.36 -25.08 -4.68
N LEU A 80 -0.22 -24.08 -5.34
CA LEU A 80 -1.48 -24.18 -6.04
C LEU A 80 -1.27 -23.90 -7.52
N GLU A 81 -2.05 -24.56 -8.37
CA GLU A 81 -2.31 -24.14 -9.73
C GLU A 81 -3.68 -23.46 -9.77
N VAL A 82 -3.71 -22.19 -10.13
CA VAL A 82 -4.94 -21.38 -10.17
C VAL A 82 -5.20 -20.99 -11.60
N THR A 83 -6.39 -21.34 -12.11
CA THR A 83 -6.87 -20.96 -13.44
C THR A 83 -8.05 -20.01 -13.29
N VAL A 84 -7.96 -18.82 -13.89
CA VAL A 84 -9.00 -17.80 -13.85
C VAL A 84 -9.64 -17.64 -15.24
N GLY A 85 -10.96 -17.72 -15.30
CA GLY A 85 -11.74 -17.57 -16.50
C GLY A 85 -11.80 -18.83 -17.41
N PRO A 86 -12.30 -18.70 -18.63
CA PRO A 86 -12.82 -17.47 -19.25
C PRO A 86 -14.01 -16.88 -18.49
N ALA A 87 -14.10 -15.56 -18.48
CA ALA A 87 -15.26 -14.87 -17.94
C ALA A 87 -16.46 -15.02 -18.88
N VAL A 88 -17.62 -15.36 -18.37
CA VAL A 88 -18.85 -15.56 -19.16
C VAL A 88 -19.89 -14.52 -18.77
N VAL A 89 -20.33 -13.73 -19.74
CA VAL A 89 -21.43 -12.77 -19.56
C VAL A 89 -22.75 -13.49 -19.79
N SER A 90 -23.65 -13.38 -18.82
CA SER A 90 -25.02 -13.90 -18.86
C SER A 90 -25.95 -12.83 -18.31
N ASP A 91 -26.78 -12.26 -19.17
CA ASP A 91 -27.64 -11.13 -18.84
C ASP A 91 -26.87 -9.97 -18.19
N ASP A 92 -27.22 -9.58 -16.99
CA ASP A 92 -26.61 -8.46 -16.25
C ASP A 92 -25.45 -8.86 -15.33
N VAL A 93 -24.97 -10.12 -15.43
CA VAL A 93 -23.88 -10.63 -14.59
C VAL A 93 -22.78 -11.23 -15.44
N MET A 94 -21.55 -10.97 -15.10
CA MET A 94 -20.37 -11.62 -15.63
C MET A 94 -19.81 -12.56 -14.55
N VAL A 95 -19.71 -13.85 -14.91
CA VAL A 95 -19.19 -14.91 -14.03
C VAL A 95 -17.75 -15.20 -14.41
N VAL A 96 -16.85 -15.09 -13.44
CA VAL A 96 -15.43 -15.42 -13.59
C VAL A 96 -15.15 -16.66 -12.74
N PRO A 97 -15.02 -17.86 -13.35
CA PRO A 97 -14.63 -19.06 -12.60
C PRO A 97 -13.17 -18.99 -12.19
N LEU A 98 -12.90 -19.44 -10.97
CA LEU A 98 -11.55 -19.68 -10.42
C LEU A 98 -11.45 -21.18 -10.12
N VAL A 99 -10.65 -21.89 -10.90
CA VAL A 99 -10.37 -23.30 -10.70
C VAL A 99 -9.02 -23.40 -9.98
N VAL A 100 -9.02 -23.99 -8.81
CA VAL A 100 -7.84 -24.12 -7.94
C VAL A 100 -7.51 -25.58 -7.78
N HIS A 101 -6.26 -25.94 -8.04
CA HIS A 101 -5.74 -27.29 -7.86
C HIS A 101 -4.56 -27.26 -6.86
N LEU A 102 -4.64 -28.10 -5.81
CA LEU A 102 -3.57 -28.27 -4.83
C LEU A 102 -2.48 -29.18 -5.40
N VAL A 103 -1.36 -28.59 -5.81
CA VAL A 103 -0.19 -29.33 -6.33
C VAL A 103 0.63 -29.92 -5.19
N LYS A 104 0.78 -29.16 -4.09
CA LYS A 104 1.55 -29.56 -2.91
C LYS A 104 0.98 -28.88 -1.68
N ALA A 105 0.73 -29.65 -0.64
CA ALA A 105 0.32 -29.13 0.66
C ALA A 105 1.48 -28.38 1.34
N GLY A 106 1.15 -27.34 2.12
CA GLY A 106 2.09 -26.63 2.99
C GLY A 106 2.38 -27.42 4.27
N SER A 107 3.42 -27.02 4.97
CA SER A 107 3.78 -27.64 6.25
C SER A 107 3.05 -27.04 7.45
N SER A 108 2.40 -25.92 7.30
CA SER A 108 1.68 -25.21 8.35
C SER A 108 0.27 -25.76 8.55
N SER A 109 0.20 -26.90 9.16
CA SER A 109 -0.90 -27.55 9.85
C SER A 109 -1.43 -28.83 9.22
N PRO A 110 -1.13 -29.97 9.84
CA PRO A 110 -1.86 -31.21 9.57
C PRO A 110 -3.27 -31.24 10.21
N SER A 111 -3.67 -30.20 10.96
CA SER A 111 -4.92 -30.20 11.70
C SER A 111 -6.00 -29.26 11.13
N THR A 112 -5.73 -28.52 10.07
CA THR A 112 -6.75 -27.81 9.33
C THR A 112 -7.10 -28.63 8.11
N PRO A 113 -8.17 -29.42 8.13
CA PRO A 113 -8.63 -30.07 6.92
C PRO A 113 -9.13 -28.96 5.99
N GLY A 114 -8.44 -28.78 4.89
CA GLY A 114 -8.85 -27.86 3.87
C GLY A 114 -8.15 -26.51 3.96
N PHE A 115 -7.35 -26.25 2.96
CA PHE A 115 -7.06 -24.92 2.52
C PHE A 115 -8.40 -24.33 2.07
N SER A 116 -8.99 -23.51 2.92
CA SER A 116 -9.96 -22.55 2.41
C SER A 116 -9.13 -21.51 1.71
N PRO A 117 -9.18 -21.40 0.38
CA PRO A 117 -8.61 -20.23 -0.26
C PRO A 117 -9.35 -19.05 0.35
N HIS A 118 -8.65 -18.33 1.24
CA HIS A 118 -9.18 -17.13 1.85
C HIS A 118 -9.19 -16.02 0.77
N LEU A 119 -10.01 -16.23 -0.25
CA LEU A 119 -10.15 -15.29 -1.37
C LEU A 119 -11.08 -14.12 -1.02
N VAL A 120 -11.32 -13.89 0.31
CA VAL A 120 -12.43 -13.03 0.67
C VAL A 120 -12.16 -12.22 1.93
N TRP A 121 -12.17 -10.94 1.76
CA TRP A 121 -12.43 -10.02 2.84
C TRP A 121 -13.69 -9.18 2.53
N ASN A 122 -14.72 -9.27 3.38
CA ASN A 122 -15.98 -8.55 3.19
C ASN A 122 -16.22 -7.46 4.24
N GLY A 123 -15.18 -7.02 4.96
CA GLY A 123 -15.30 -6.00 6.01
C GLY A 123 -16.05 -6.43 7.27
N THR A 124 -16.59 -7.65 7.31
CA THR A 124 -17.41 -8.15 8.44
C THR A 124 -16.77 -9.30 9.20
N GLY A 125 -15.55 -9.70 8.83
CA GLY A 125 -14.84 -10.83 9.45
C GLY A 125 -15.39 -12.21 9.09
N SER A 126 -16.30 -12.30 8.15
CA SER A 126 -16.79 -13.57 7.59
C SER A 126 -16.19 -13.79 6.20
N PHE A 127 -15.49 -14.88 6.04
CA PHE A 127 -14.79 -15.26 4.80
C PHE A 127 -15.66 -16.26 4.04
N THR A 128 -16.21 -15.87 2.90
CA THR A 128 -17.01 -16.77 2.06
C THR A 128 -16.78 -16.52 0.57
N GLY A 129 -16.48 -17.57 -0.18
CA GLY A 129 -16.45 -17.56 -1.64
C GLY A 129 -15.31 -16.72 -2.27
N ALA A 130 -15.60 -15.99 -3.33
CA ALA A 130 -14.67 -15.23 -4.15
C ALA A 130 -14.81 -13.70 -3.98
N ASP A 131 -15.36 -13.22 -2.85
CA ASP A 131 -15.70 -11.80 -2.65
C ASP A 131 -14.47 -10.86 -2.63
N GLY A 132 -13.26 -11.36 -2.33
CA GLY A 132 -12.00 -10.61 -2.37
C GLY A 132 -11.40 -10.42 -3.77
N VAL A 133 -11.96 -11.07 -4.79
CA VAL A 133 -11.49 -10.95 -6.16
C VAL A 133 -11.87 -9.59 -6.73
N ARG A 134 -10.96 -8.95 -7.47
CA ARG A 134 -11.16 -7.62 -8.06
C ARG A 134 -10.90 -7.65 -9.55
N LEU A 135 -11.71 -6.92 -10.32
CA LEU A 135 -11.32 -6.55 -11.68
C LEU A 135 -10.55 -5.24 -11.62
N VAL A 136 -9.41 -5.18 -12.31
CA VAL A 136 -8.58 -3.98 -12.34
C VAL A 136 -8.36 -3.54 -13.77
N ASP A 137 -8.75 -2.33 -14.08
CA ASP A 137 -8.45 -1.67 -15.35
C ASP A 137 -7.38 -0.59 -15.11
N PHE A 138 -6.13 -0.93 -15.43
CA PHE A 138 -5.00 -0.01 -15.26
C PHE A 138 -4.99 1.14 -16.25
N ASP A 139 -5.63 0.99 -17.42
CA ASP A 139 -5.72 2.04 -18.41
C ASP A 139 -6.79 3.08 -18.02
N ALA A 140 -7.91 2.62 -17.49
CA ALA A 140 -8.95 3.48 -16.93
C ALA A 140 -8.64 3.95 -15.50
N GLY A 141 -7.71 3.28 -14.80
CA GLY A 141 -7.42 3.54 -13.38
C GLY A 141 -8.59 3.19 -12.48
N THR A 142 -9.27 2.07 -12.72
CA THR A 142 -10.46 1.67 -11.96
C THR A 142 -10.37 0.24 -11.44
N VAL A 143 -11.12 0.01 -10.36
CA VAL A 143 -11.33 -1.31 -9.78
C VAL A 143 -12.82 -1.58 -9.63
N GLN A 144 -13.22 -2.83 -9.81
CA GLN A 144 -14.57 -3.29 -9.57
C GLN A 144 -14.56 -4.45 -8.59
N GLU A 145 -15.38 -4.34 -7.54
CA GLU A 145 -15.62 -5.42 -6.60
C GLU A 145 -16.61 -6.46 -7.15
N THR A 146 -16.58 -7.65 -6.56
CA THR A 146 -17.58 -8.68 -6.81
C THR A 146 -18.92 -8.30 -6.20
N PHE A 147 -20.00 -8.86 -6.76
CA PHE A 147 -21.25 -8.98 -6.01
C PHE A 147 -21.01 -9.84 -4.76
N LYS A 148 -21.58 -9.44 -3.64
CA LYS A 148 -21.55 -10.28 -2.44
C LYS A 148 -22.36 -11.55 -2.68
N ALA A 149 -21.71 -12.68 -2.75
CA ALA A 149 -22.33 -13.98 -2.85
C ALA A 149 -22.15 -14.72 -1.53
N SER A 150 -23.23 -15.16 -0.90
CA SER A 150 -23.13 -15.97 0.30
C SER A 150 -22.89 -17.44 -0.06
N SER A 151 -21.84 -18.07 0.50
CA SER A 151 -21.71 -19.50 0.78
C SER A 151 -21.09 -20.46 -0.22
N GLU A 152 -20.14 -20.07 -1.06
CA GLU A 152 -19.21 -21.09 -1.57
C GLU A 152 -18.09 -21.31 -0.54
N SER A 153 -18.20 -22.34 0.29
CA SER A 153 -17.11 -22.78 1.15
C SER A 153 -16.48 -24.00 0.50
N THR A 154 -15.25 -23.86 0.02
CA THR A 154 -14.51 -24.96 -0.56
C THR A 154 -13.21 -25.15 0.21
N GLY A 155 -13.05 -26.30 0.82
CA GLY A 155 -11.77 -26.72 1.40
C GLY A 155 -10.97 -27.49 0.35
N LEU A 156 -9.66 -27.23 0.27
CA LEU A 156 -8.73 -28.06 -0.48
C LEU A 156 -7.99 -28.99 0.48
N SER A 157 -7.82 -30.25 0.10
CA SER A 157 -7.04 -31.24 0.82
C SER A 157 -6.30 -32.14 -0.17
N GLU A 158 -5.37 -32.95 0.30
CA GLU A 158 -4.71 -33.96 -0.56
C GLU A 158 -5.73 -34.99 -1.09
N GLU A 159 -6.85 -35.21 -0.39
CA GLU A 159 -7.91 -36.15 -0.81
C GLU A 159 -8.89 -35.46 -1.79
N GLU A 160 -9.11 -34.15 -1.64
CA GLU A 160 -9.94 -33.32 -2.51
C GLU A 160 -9.12 -32.12 -2.99
N PRO A 161 -8.22 -32.31 -3.99
CA PRO A 161 -7.26 -31.29 -4.39
C PRO A 161 -7.85 -30.18 -5.28
N ASP A 162 -9.07 -30.36 -5.76
CA ASP A 162 -9.71 -29.44 -6.71
C ASP A 162 -10.85 -28.66 -6.08
N ALA A 163 -10.90 -27.37 -6.37
CA ALA A 163 -12.00 -26.50 -6.00
C ALA A 163 -12.32 -25.53 -7.13
N THR A 164 -13.59 -25.16 -7.27
CA THR A 164 -14.03 -24.12 -8.19
C THR A 164 -14.84 -23.08 -7.43
N LEU A 165 -14.45 -21.82 -7.59
CA LEU A 165 -15.12 -20.65 -7.05
C LEU A 165 -15.63 -19.79 -8.21
N HIS A 166 -16.64 -18.98 -7.96
CA HIS A 166 -17.24 -18.11 -8.97
C HIS A 166 -17.25 -16.66 -8.46
N ALA A 167 -16.40 -15.82 -9.04
CA ALA A 167 -16.44 -14.39 -8.81
C ALA A 167 -17.47 -13.75 -9.75
N LEU A 168 -18.37 -12.95 -9.21
CA LEU A 168 -19.52 -12.39 -9.93
C LEU A 168 -19.37 -10.87 -10.01
N PHE A 169 -19.46 -10.34 -11.23
CA PHE A 169 -19.26 -8.92 -11.51
C PHE A 169 -20.36 -8.35 -12.40
N LYS A 170 -20.51 -7.04 -12.37
CA LYS A 170 -21.23 -6.32 -13.43
C LYS A 170 -20.47 -6.49 -14.75
N PRO A 171 -21.15 -6.76 -15.87
CA PRO A 171 -20.47 -6.91 -17.14
C PRO A 171 -19.70 -5.66 -17.57
N VAL A 172 -18.47 -5.86 -18.07
CA VAL A 172 -17.64 -4.80 -18.66
C VAL A 172 -17.59 -4.94 -20.17
N ASP A 173 -17.49 -3.84 -20.90
CA ASP A 173 -17.37 -3.86 -22.37
C ASP A 173 -15.91 -4.00 -22.81
N ALA A 174 -15.34 -5.17 -22.53
CA ALA A 174 -13.96 -5.53 -22.87
C ALA A 174 -13.91 -6.93 -23.49
N LYS A 175 -12.88 -7.22 -24.28
CA LYS A 175 -12.58 -8.57 -24.81
C LYS A 175 -11.80 -9.41 -23.80
N THR A 176 -11.02 -8.76 -22.99
CA THR A 176 -10.22 -9.36 -21.92
C THR A 176 -10.29 -8.47 -20.70
N ILE A 177 -10.09 -9.06 -19.52
CA ILE A 177 -10.06 -8.38 -18.22
C ILE A 177 -8.80 -8.77 -17.45
N ASN A 178 -8.42 -7.93 -16.49
CA ASN A 178 -7.39 -8.27 -15.52
C ASN A 178 -8.08 -8.56 -14.18
N VAL A 179 -7.78 -9.71 -13.63
CA VAL A 179 -8.38 -10.22 -12.39
C VAL A 179 -7.30 -10.30 -11.33
N LEU A 180 -7.43 -9.50 -10.27
CA LEU A 180 -6.59 -9.59 -9.10
C LEU A 180 -7.24 -10.57 -8.11
N VAL A 181 -6.50 -11.63 -7.77
CA VAL A 181 -6.93 -12.66 -6.84
C VAL A 181 -6.04 -12.57 -5.61
N PRO A 182 -6.58 -12.35 -4.41
CA PRO A 182 -5.80 -12.28 -3.18
C PRO A 182 -4.88 -13.49 -3.04
N GLU A 183 -3.64 -13.27 -2.61
CA GLU A 183 -2.58 -14.30 -2.43
C GLU A 183 -2.25 -15.16 -3.65
N SER A 184 -2.89 -14.91 -4.78
CA SER A 184 -2.67 -15.64 -6.04
C SER A 184 -2.14 -14.76 -7.16
N GLY A 185 -2.26 -13.45 -7.01
CA GLY A 185 -1.69 -12.49 -7.94
C GLY A 185 -2.64 -11.94 -8.99
N LEU A 186 -2.05 -11.25 -9.95
CA LEU A 186 -2.76 -10.63 -11.07
C LEU A 186 -2.81 -11.60 -12.27
N PHE A 187 -4.02 -11.90 -12.74
CA PHE A 187 -4.29 -12.68 -13.94
C PHE A 187 -4.70 -11.73 -15.07
N GLU A 188 -3.80 -11.52 -16.01
CA GLU A 188 -3.97 -10.55 -17.10
C GLU A 188 -4.51 -11.20 -18.36
N GLY A 189 -5.34 -10.44 -19.08
CA GLY A 189 -5.85 -10.88 -20.38
C GLY A 189 -6.83 -12.05 -20.31
N VAL A 190 -7.54 -12.22 -19.19
CA VAL A 190 -8.60 -13.23 -19.04
C VAL A 190 -9.69 -12.98 -20.06
N PRO A 191 -10.00 -13.95 -20.97
CA PRO A 191 -10.97 -13.74 -22.03
C PRO A 191 -12.39 -13.53 -21.51
N VAL A 192 -13.15 -12.64 -22.16
CA VAL A 192 -14.57 -12.43 -21.91
C VAL A 192 -15.41 -13.03 -23.05
N VAL A 193 -16.30 -13.95 -22.70
CA VAL A 193 -17.20 -14.66 -23.62
C VAL A 193 -18.63 -14.17 -23.38
N ARG A 194 -19.25 -13.58 -24.40
CA ARG A 194 -20.58 -12.97 -24.28
C ARG A 194 -21.74 -13.93 -24.57
N ASP A 195 -21.52 -14.93 -25.39
CA ASP A 195 -22.55 -15.92 -25.77
C ASP A 195 -22.24 -17.31 -25.19
N GLY A 196 -21.49 -17.34 -24.08
CA GLY A 196 -21.09 -18.57 -23.42
C GLY A 196 -22.22 -19.19 -22.59
N LYS A 197 -22.19 -20.52 -22.45
CA LYS A 197 -23.08 -21.21 -21.53
C LYS A 197 -22.42 -21.32 -20.17
N LEU A 198 -23.14 -20.90 -19.14
CA LEU A 198 -22.74 -21.11 -17.75
C LEU A 198 -22.79 -22.60 -17.40
N SER A 199 -21.83 -23.06 -16.61
CA SER A 199 -21.89 -24.37 -15.97
C SER A 199 -23.05 -24.43 -14.97
N ASP A 200 -23.44 -25.62 -14.54
CA ASP A 200 -24.54 -25.75 -13.57
C ASP A 200 -24.13 -25.24 -12.18
N GLU A 201 -22.84 -25.31 -11.84
CA GLU A 201 -22.24 -24.72 -10.64
C GLU A 201 -22.30 -23.18 -10.69
N ALA A 202 -21.92 -22.59 -11.84
CA ALA A 202 -22.03 -21.15 -12.05
C ALA A 202 -23.47 -20.64 -11.95
N LYS A 203 -24.45 -21.41 -12.45
CA LYS A 203 -25.87 -21.05 -12.30
C LYS A 203 -26.32 -21.09 -10.83
N LYS A 204 -25.84 -22.08 -10.06
CA LYS A 204 -26.11 -22.11 -8.63
C LYS A 204 -25.51 -20.90 -7.90
N ALA A 205 -24.28 -20.49 -8.25
CA ALA A 205 -23.69 -19.30 -7.68
C ALA A 205 -24.55 -18.06 -7.92
N LEU A 206 -25.20 -17.94 -9.09
CA LEU A 206 -26.14 -16.86 -9.38
C LEU A 206 -27.41 -16.88 -8.51
N GLU A 207 -27.86 -18.03 -8.02
CA GLU A 207 -29.07 -18.12 -7.16
C GLU A 207 -28.87 -17.44 -5.80
N TYR A 208 -27.62 -17.27 -5.36
CA TYR A 208 -27.28 -16.64 -4.08
C TYR A 208 -27.02 -15.13 -4.21
N VAL A 209 -27.02 -14.57 -5.42
CA VAL A 209 -26.74 -13.16 -5.66
C VAL A 209 -28.01 -12.34 -5.58
N ASN A 210 -28.04 -11.36 -4.70
CA ASN A 210 -29.07 -10.33 -4.73
C ASN A 210 -28.61 -9.18 -5.66
N THR A 211 -28.88 -9.33 -6.95
CA THR A 211 -28.53 -8.34 -7.98
C THR A 211 -29.28 -7.02 -7.85
N THR A 212 -30.29 -6.96 -6.96
CA THR A 212 -31.12 -5.76 -6.82
C THR A 212 -30.62 -4.79 -5.75
N GLU A 213 -29.76 -5.21 -4.82
CA GLU A 213 -29.42 -4.39 -3.67
C GLU A 213 -28.05 -3.71 -3.73
N ASN A 214 -27.08 -4.15 -4.51
CA ASN A 214 -25.82 -3.43 -4.68
C ASN A 214 -25.01 -4.03 -5.85
N THR A 215 -25.14 -3.43 -7.02
CA THR A 215 -24.23 -3.69 -8.12
C THR A 215 -23.02 -2.77 -7.96
N PRO A 216 -21.83 -3.25 -7.56
CA PRO A 216 -20.68 -2.38 -7.43
C PRO A 216 -20.32 -1.83 -8.82
N ASP A 217 -20.47 -0.54 -9.01
CA ASP A 217 -19.90 0.13 -10.17
C ASP A 217 -18.38 0.18 -10.03
N PRO A 218 -17.63 0.19 -11.13
CA PRO A 218 -16.21 0.45 -11.07
C PRO A 218 -15.93 1.79 -10.36
N VAL A 219 -15.00 1.80 -9.43
CA VAL A 219 -14.54 2.98 -8.72
C VAL A 219 -13.08 3.29 -9.09
N ALA A 220 -12.67 4.53 -8.96
CA ALA A 220 -11.31 4.92 -9.26
C ALA A 220 -10.31 4.32 -8.26
N LEU A 221 -9.15 3.94 -8.76
CA LEU A 221 -8.00 3.67 -7.93
C LEU A 221 -7.46 4.98 -7.36
N GLU A 222 -7.12 4.98 -6.09
CA GLU A 222 -6.56 6.12 -5.38
C GLU A 222 -5.08 5.89 -5.11
N THR A 223 -4.30 6.96 -5.23
CA THR A 223 -2.87 6.90 -4.94
C THR A 223 -2.53 7.81 -3.78
N PHE A 224 -1.63 7.34 -2.92
CA PHE A 224 -1.11 8.11 -1.82
C PHE A 224 0.42 8.15 -1.87
N THR A 225 0.97 9.35 -1.77
CA THR A 225 2.42 9.59 -1.72
C THR A 225 2.75 10.53 -0.57
N ALA A 226 3.93 10.37 0.02
CA ALA A 226 4.43 11.29 1.04
C ALA A 226 5.86 11.69 0.74
N SER A 227 6.21 12.93 1.02
CA SER A 227 7.61 13.34 0.95
C SER A 227 8.41 12.67 2.07
N VAL A 228 9.63 12.24 1.77
CA VAL A 228 10.50 11.53 2.72
C VAL A 228 10.87 12.39 3.92
N ASP A 229 10.94 13.72 3.73
CA ASP A 229 11.22 14.70 4.78
C ASP A 229 9.98 15.07 5.64
N GLY A 230 8.82 14.43 5.38
CA GLY A 230 7.58 14.71 6.08
C GLY A 230 6.96 16.08 5.80
N ALA A 231 7.46 16.81 4.79
CA ALA A 231 6.98 18.15 4.49
C ALA A 231 5.59 18.17 3.83
N SER A 232 5.22 17.09 3.14
CA SER A 232 3.92 17.00 2.46
C SER A 232 3.50 15.57 2.23
N ASP A 233 2.20 15.37 2.09
CA ASP A 233 1.59 14.17 1.52
C ASP A 233 0.53 14.54 0.48
N THR A 234 0.27 13.63 -0.45
CA THR A 234 -0.70 13.85 -1.52
C THR A 234 -1.54 12.61 -1.75
N ARG A 235 -2.86 12.78 -1.77
CA ARG A 235 -3.83 11.78 -2.23
C ARG A 235 -4.42 12.23 -3.56
N VAL A 236 -4.49 11.33 -4.52
CA VAL A 236 -5.19 11.52 -5.79
C VAL A 236 -6.31 10.51 -5.88
N ALA A 237 -7.54 11.00 -5.93
CA ALA A 237 -8.77 10.24 -6.12
C ALA A 237 -9.47 10.69 -7.42
N ASP A 238 -10.56 10.01 -7.81
CA ASP A 238 -11.31 10.31 -9.04
C ASP A 238 -11.68 11.79 -9.20
N LYS A 239 -12.17 12.40 -8.12
CA LYS A 239 -12.77 13.74 -8.16
C LYS A 239 -11.97 14.81 -7.44
N SER A 240 -10.86 14.44 -6.81
CA SER A 240 -10.11 15.39 -6.00
C SER A 240 -8.64 15.01 -5.88
N VAL A 241 -7.82 16.04 -5.70
CA VAL A 241 -6.44 15.93 -5.26
C VAL A 241 -6.32 16.67 -3.95
N VAL A 242 -5.88 16.00 -2.91
CA VAL A 242 -5.65 16.57 -1.60
C VAL A 242 -4.15 16.58 -1.33
N ILE A 243 -3.60 17.78 -1.10
CA ILE A 243 -2.20 17.98 -0.74
C ILE A 243 -2.16 18.54 0.67
N ASN A 244 -1.57 17.81 1.59
CA ASN A 244 -1.31 18.28 2.94
C ASN A 244 0.12 18.79 3.05
N LEU A 245 0.28 19.99 3.56
CA LEU A 245 1.57 20.63 3.79
C LEU A 245 1.79 20.79 5.30
N ALA A 246 2.89 20.24 5.81
CA ALA A 246 3.21 20.32 7.23
C ALA A 246 3.47 21.78 7.64
N SER A 247 2.68 22.32 8.59
CA SER A 247 2.83 23.71 9.03
C SER A 247 4.20 23.98 9.65
N ASP A 248 4.80 22.99 10.30
CA ASP A 248 6.12 23.12 10.95
C ASP A 248 7.27 23.32 9.95
N VAL A 249 7.07 22.89 8.68
CA VAL A 249 7.98 23.18 7.57
C VAL A 249 7.71 24.55 6.97
N LEU A 250 6.43 24.92 6.85
CA LEU A 250 6.04 26.17 6.20
C LEU A 250 6.24 27.40 7.08
N PHE A 251 6.07 27.31 8.40
CA PHE A 251 6.01 28.43 9.31
C PHE A 251 6.84 28.20 10.58
N ALA A 252 7.32 29.27 11.18
CA ALA A 252 7.77 29.23 12.55
C ALA A 252 6.58 29.05 13.51
N SER A 253 6.86 28.61 14.76
CA SER A 253 5.83 28.49 15.79
C SER A 253 5.07 29.80 15.95
N ASP A 254 3.74 29.73 16.02
CA ASP A 254 2.82 30.86 16.17
C ASP A 254 2.95 31.96 15.10
N SER A 255 3.50 31.64 13.92
CA SER A 255 3.65 32.53 12.77
C SER A 255 2.84 32.07 11.58
N ALA A 256 2.47 33.03 10.73
CA ALA A 256 1.95 32.82 9.39
C ALA A 256 2.93 33.34 8.31
N ASP A 257 4.11 33.79 8.70
CA ASP A 257 5.17 34.17 7.76
C ASP A 257 5.87 32.91 7.24
N LEU A 258 5.96 32.77 5.94
CA LEU A 258 6.58 31.62 5.29
C LEU A 258 8.08 31.55 5.61
N SER A 259 8.54 30.36 5.99
CA SER A 259 9.95 30.07 6.23
C SER A 259 10.73 30.06 4.90
N SER A 260 12.05 30.16 4.99
CA SER A 260 12.93 29.99 3.81
C SER A 260 12.86 28.60 3.17
N GLN A 261 12.38 27.59 3.90
CA GLN A 261 12.23 26.21 3.42
C GLN A 261 10.87 25.98 2.75
N ALA A 262 9.88 26.82 3.03
CA ALA A 262 8.53 26.70 2.50
C ALA A 262 8.47 26.70 0.97
N ASP A 263 9.34 27.46 0.31
CA ASP A 263 9.33 27.61 -1.14
C ASP A 263 9.52 26.30 -1.91
N ALA A 264 10.37 25.41 -1.42
CA ALA A 264 10.58 24.12 -2.07
C ALA A 264 9.32 23.23 -1.99
N THR A 265 8.67 23.20 -0.84
CA THR A 265 7.43 22.44 -0.61
C THR A 265 6.27 23.04 -1.39
N LEU A 266 6.10 24.37 -1.35
CA LEU A 266 5.04 25.06 -2.10
C LEU A 266 5.24 24.97 -3.62
N LYS A 267 6.49 24.92 -4.09
CA LYS A 267 6.75 24.70 -5.51
C LYS A 267 6.30 23.32 -5.96
N LYS A 268 6.53 22.26 -5.19
CA LYS A 268 6.02 20.92 -5.50
C LYS A 268 4.48 20.92 -5.59
N ALA A 269 3.82 21.55 -4.63
CA ALA A 269 2.35 21.70 -4.68
C ALA A 269 1.88 22.49 -5.91
N ALA A 270 2.57 23.59 -6.24
CA ALA A 270 2.28 24.38 -7.42
C ALA A 270 2.48 23.62 -8.72
N ASP A 271 3.58 22.84 -8.84
CA ASP A 271 3.85 21.99 -9.99
C ASP A 271 2.77 20.91 -10.13
N GLN A 272 2.30 20.33 -9.01
CA GLN A 272 1.18 19.40 -8.99
C GLN A 272 -0.11 20.05 -9.52
N LEU A 273 -0.50 21.20 -9.00
CA LEU A 273 -1.70 21.91 -9.47
C LEU A 273 -1.60 22.25 -10.96
N ALA A 274 -0.42 22.61 -11.45
CA ALA A 274 -0.18 22.94 -12.86
C ALA A 274 -0.38 21.75 -13.84
N THR A 275 -0.46 20.53 -13.35
CA THR A 275 -0.77 19.35 -14.19
C THR A 275 -2.25 19.30 -14.60
N TYR A 276 -3.11 20.09 -13.95
CA TYR A 276 -4.54 20.15 -14.21
C TYR A 276 -4.90 21.41 -15.02
N PRO A 277 -5.87 21.30 -15.93
CA PRO A 277 -6.24 22.44 -16.79
C PRO A 277 -6.99 23.54 -16.03
N GLY A 278 -7.50 23.25 -14.83
CA GLY A 278 -8.25 24.17 -13.97
C GLY A 278 -9.17 23.42 -13.03
N GLY A 279 -9.85 24.13 -12.15
CA GLY A 279 -10.75 23.55 -11.16
C GLY A 279 -11.05 24.48 -10.00
N GLU A 280 -11.67 23.92 -8.96
CA GLU A 280 -11.87 24.61 -7.69
C GLU A 280 -10.74 24.23 -6.74
N VAL A 281 -10.05 25.21 -6.18
CA VAL A 281 -8.98 25.01 -5.19
C VAL A 281 -9.42 25.59 -3.86
N SER A 282 -9.49 24.75 -2.85
CA SER A 282 -9.73 25.15 -1.46
C SER A 282 -8.43 25.02 -0.68
N ILE A 283 -8.02 26.06 0.03
CA ILE A 283 -6.83 26.08 0.87
C ILE A 283 -7.26 26.33 2.31
N VAL A 284 -7.09 25.33 3.17
CA VAL A 284 -7.60 25.34 4.54
C VAL A 284 -6.45 25.14 5.54
N GLY A 285 -6.31 26.07 6.48
CA GLY A 285 -5.35 25.94 7.57
C GLY A 285 -5.95 25.21 8.77
N HIS A 286 -5.12 24.41 9.43
CA HIS A 286 -5.45 23.67 10.65
C HIS A 286 -4.37 23.84 11.71
N THR A 287 -4.75 23.70 12.98
CA THR A 287 -3.84 23.69 14.14
C THR A 287 -4.03 22.42 14.95
N ASP A 288 -3.17 22.22 15.92
CA ASP A 288 -3.43 21.31 17.03
C ASP A 288 -4.30 21.97 18.11
N ASP A 289 -4.47 21.32 19.26
CA ASP A 289 -5.32 21.70 20.40
C ASP A 289 -4.58 22.48 21.51
N VAL A 290 -3.38 23.05 21.23
CA VAL A 290 -2.53 23.60 22.32
C VAL A 290 -2.91 25.02 22.73
N ALA A 291 -3.38 25.89 21.79
CA ALA A 291 -3.81 27.25 22.09
C ALA A 291 -5.33 27.36 22.25
N ASP A 292 -5.85 28.56 22.50
CA ASP A 292 -7.30 28.76 22.53
C ASP A 292 -7.92 28.78 21.13
N ASP A 293 -9.18 28.35 21.02
CA ASP A 293 -9.92 28.18 19.76
C ASP A 293 -9.89 29.44 18.87
N ALA A 294 -10.03 30.63 19.47
CA ALA A 294 -10.08 31.89 18.72
C ALA A 294 -8.71 32.22 18.11
N HIS A 295 -7.64 32.00 18.86
CA HIS A 295 -6.27 32.15 18.39
C HIS A 295 -5.97 31.14 17.26
N ASN A 296 -6.28 29.86 17.48
CA ASN A 296 -6.09 28.78 16.52
C ASN A 296 -6.86 29.05 15.22
N LEU A 297 -8.08 29.53 15.32
CA LEU A 297 -8.89 29.89 14.16
C LEU A 297 -8.28 31.05 13.36
N ASP A 298 -7.82 32.11 14.03
CA ASP A 298 -7.17 33.25 13.36
C ASP A 298 -5.83 32.83 12.72
N LEU A 299 -4.99 32.12 13.45
CA LEU A 299 -3.69 31.64 12.96
C LEU A 299 -3.85 30.75 11.72
N SER A 300 -4.80 29.81 11.75
CA SER A 300 -5.07 28.91 10.64
C SER A 300 -5.54 29.67 9.37
N LYS A 301 -6.39 30.68 9.50
CA LYS A 301 -6.81 31.54 8.38
C LYS A 301 -5.65 32.32 7.77
N ARG A 302 -4.79 32.92 8.62
CA ARG A 302 -3.61 33.66 8.13
C ARG A 302 -2.64 32.74 7.41
N ARG A 303 -2.40 31.53 7.89
CA ARG A 303 -1.55 30.52 7.25
C ARG A 303 -2.10 30.11 5.88
N ALA A 304 -3.39 29.84 5.77
CA ALA A 304 -4.04 29.52 4.49
C ALA A 304 -3.88 30.68 3.47
N THR A 305 -4.03 31.92 3.91
CA THR A 305 -3.83 33.09 3.06
C THR A 305 -2.38 33.19 2.58
N SER A 306 -1.39 33.04 3.46
CA SER A 306 0.03 33.09 3.08
C SER A 306 0.40 32.01 2.05
N VAL A 307 -0.14 30.79 2.20
CA VAL A 307 0.04 29.71 1.21
C VAL A 307 -0.61 30.08 -0.12
N SER A 308 -1.85 30.58 -0.11
CA SER A 308 -2.56 30.99 -1.32
C SER A 308 -1.81 32.07 -2.10
N ASP A 309 -1.36 33.10 -1.41
CA ASP A 309 -0.60 34.22 -2.01
C ASP A 309 0.70 33.72 -2.65
N ARG A 310 1.39 32.79 -1.97
CA ARG A 310 2.63 32.23 -2.49
C ARG A 310 2.42 31.30 -3.68
N LEU A 311 1.39 30.46 -3.66
CA LEU A 311 1.03 29.61 -4.81
C LEU A 311 0.70 30.47 -6.04
N GLY A 312 -0.02 31.57 -5.88
CA GLY A 312 -0.30 32.52 -6.96
C GLY A 312 0.95 33.18 -7.57
N GLN A 313 2.07 33.22 -6.83
CA GLN A 313 3.37 33.67 -7.35
C GLN A 313 4.17 32.56 -8.04
N LEU A 314 3.97 31.31 -7.63
CA LEU A 314 4.72 30.15 -8.13
C LEU A 314 4.11 29.53 -9.38
N THR A 315 2.79 29.62 -9.56
CA THR A 315 2.09 29.05 -10.72
C THR A 315 0.92 29.95 -11.17
N ASN A 316 0.49 29.76 -12.41
CA ASN A 316 -0.65 30.50 -12.94
C ASN A 316 -1.97 29.91 -12.41
N MET A 317 -2.58 30.59 -11.46
CA MET A 317 -3.87 30.20 -10.86
C MET A 317 -5.11 30.73 -11.60
N SER A 318 -4.97 31.37 -12.77
CA SER A 318 -6.10 32.03 -13.47
C SER A 318 -7.20 31.06 -13.96
N ALA A 319 -6.86 29.78 -14.12
CA ALA A 319 -7.81 28.72 -14.49
C ALA A 319 -8.49 28.06 -13.28
N PHE A 320 -8.14 28.49 -12.07
CA PHE A 320 -8.65 27.92 -10.82
C PHE A 320 -9.52 28.94 -10.07
N SER A 321 -10.61 28.46 -9.50
CA SER A 321 -11.39 29.21 -8.51
C SER A 321 -10.81 28.93 -7.12
N VAL A 322 -10.09 29.91 -6.56
CA VAL A 322 -9.36 29.71 -5.30
C VAL A 322 -10.16 30.26 -4.12
N SER A 323 -10.30 29.48 -3.07
CA SER A 323 -10.86 29.87 -1.78
C SER A 323 -9.90 29.57 -0.64
N THR A 324 -9.94 30.38 0.42
CA THR A 324 -9.13 30.18 1.63
C THR A 324 -10.00 30.17 2.87
N ASP A 325 -9.70 29.28 3.83
CA ASP A 325 -10.37 29.23 5.13
C ASP A 325 -9.40 28.75 6.22
N GLY A 326 -9.81 28.85 7.47
CA GLY A 326 -9.12 28.25 8.61
C GLY A 326 -10.13 27.54 9.50
N LYS A 327 -9.75 26.39 9.99
CA LYS A 327 -10.56 25.55 10.88
C LYS A 327 -10.02 25.52 12.31
N GLY A 328 -8.84 26.10 12.56
CA GLY A 328 -8.19 25.93 13.85
C GLY A 328 -8.05 24.43 14.16
N GLU A 329 -8.42 24.04 15.36
CA GLU A 329 -8.40 22.66 15.85
C GLU A 329 -9.70 21.89 15.61
N SER A 330 -10.75 22.52 15.05
CA SER A 330 -12.11 21.96 14.99
C SER A 330 -12.26 20.73 14.09
N THR A 331 -11.31 20.50 13.18
CA THR A 331 -11.31 19.37 12.24
C THR A 331 -9.94 18.70 12.24
N PRO A 332 -9.57 18.00 13.31
CA PRO A 332 -8.32 17.29 13.36
C PRO A 332 -8.31 16.11 12.37
N ARG A 333 -7.17 15.84 11.75
CA ARG A 333 -6.96 14.69 10.87
C ARG A 333 -6.85 13.40 11.68
N VAL A 334 -6.24 13.49 12.85
CA VAL A 334 -6.03 12.41 13.81
C VAL A 334 -6.30 12.92 15.23
N PRO A 335 -6.59 12.06 16.22
CA PRO A 335 -6.75 12.50 17.61
C PRO A 335 -5.52 13.28 18.12
N ASN A 336 -5.72 14.34 18.89
CA ASN A 336 -4.64 15.15 19.49
C ASN A 336 -4.05 14.51 20.77
N ASP A 337 -3.78 13.23 20.78
CA ASP A 337 -3.38 12.44 21.95
C ASP A 337 -1.86 12.24 22.10
N SER A 338 -1.10 12.56 21.07
CA SER A 338 0.37 12.50 21.04
C SER A 338 0.97 13.70 20.30
N ASP A 339 2.25 13.96 20.52
CA ASP A 339 2.96 15.05 19.82
C ASP A 339 3.07 14.77 18.32
N GLY A 340 3.23 13.50 17.92
CA GLY A 340 3.22 13.08 16.54
C GLY A 340 1.86 13.35 15.87
N ASN A 341 0.76 13.01 16.54
CA ASN A 341 -0.59 13.29 16.06
C ASN A 341 -0.88 14.79 15.96
N ARG A 342 -0.46 15.58 16.95
CA ARG A 342 -0.53 17.04 16.87
C ARG A 342 0.23 17.60 15.68
N GLN A 343 1.40 17.03 15.37
CA GLN A 343 2.18 17.44 14.19
C GLN A 343 1.41 17.21 12.88
N LEU A 344 0.70 16.09 12.73
CA LEU A 344 -0.15 15.80 11.56
C LEU A 344 -1.35 16.76 11.48
N ASN A 345 -1.88 17.21 12.61
CA ASN A 345 -2.98 18.16 12.66
C ASN A 345 -2.53 19.58 12.29
N ARG A 346 -1.28 19.99 12.61
CA ARG A 346 -0.71 21.27 12.17
C ARG A 346 -0.37 21.21 10.68
N ARG A 347 -1.35 21.49 9.83
CA ARG A 347 -1.22 21.40 8.38
C ARG A 347 -1.92 22.55 7.65
N VAL A 348 -1.54 22.76 6.40
CA VAL A 348 -2.37 23.46 5.41
C VAL A 348 -2.77 22.44 4.36
N GLU A 349 -4.07 22.27 4.21
CA GLU A 349 -4.68 21.36 3.25
C GLU A 349 -5.07 22.11 1.98
N ILE A 350 -4.63 21.63 0.83
CA ILE A 350 -5.00 22.13 -0.49
C ILE A 350 -5.81 21.06 -1.16
N THR A 351 -7.10 21.32 -1.38
CA THR A 351 -7.99 20.42 -2.12
C THR A 351 -8.28 20.99 -3.48
N LEU A 352 -7.91 20.29 -4.55
CA LEU A 352 -8.28 20.58 -5.91
C LEU A 352 -9.43 19.65 -6.34
N VAL A 353 -10.54 20.23 -6.80
CA VAL A 353 -11.59 19.54 -7.56
C VAL A 353 -11.42 19.94 -9.03
N PRO A 354 -10.80 19.10 -9.87
CA PRO A 354 -10.49 19.47 -11.24
C PRO A 354 -11.75 19.50 -12.10
N THR A 355 -11.81 20.41 -13.08
CA THR A 355 -12.92 20.48 -14.05
C THR A 355 -12.91 19.32 -15.04
N GLN A 356 -11.78 18.69 -15.22
CA GLN A 356 -11.58 17.47 -16.02
C GLN A 356 -10.59 16.59 -15.26
N ALA A 357 -10.80 15.27 -15.38
CA ALA A 357 -9.82 14.31 -14.86
C ALA A 357 -8.43 14.66 -15.40
N ALA A 358 -7.40 14.44 -14.60
CA ALA A 358 -6.04 14.59 -15.07
C ALA A 358 -5.89 13.82 -16.37
N SER A 359 -5.29 14.43 -17.39
CA SER A 359 -4.93 13.67 -18.58
C SER A 359 -4.13 12.47 -18.10
N SER A 360 -4.57 11.26 -18.44
CA SER A 360 -4.09 9.94 -17.99
C SER A 360 -2.58 9.66 -18.19
N THR A 361 -1.78 10.70 -18.35
CA THR A 361 -0.34 10.66 -18.62
C THR A 361 0.52 11.17 -17.47
N SER A 362 -0.07 11.58 -16.34
CA SER A 362 0.71 12.09 -15.22
C SER A 362 0.24 11.54 -13.88
N SER A 363 0.87 10.46 -13.42
CA SER A 363 1.05 10.26 -12.00
C SER A 363 1.64 11.56 -11.42
N PRO A 364 1.15 12.09 -10.30
CA PRO A 364 1.49 13.43 -9.81
C PRO A 364 2.98 13.71 -9.62
N ASP A 365 3.82 12.68 -9.62
CA ASP A 365 5.26 12.78 -9.45
C ASP A 365 6.05 12.18 -10.62
N ALA A 366 5.34 11.61 -11.62
CA ALA A 366 5.93 11.31 -12.93
C ALA A 366 6.09 12.60 -13.76
N SER A 367 6.49 13.71 -13.16
CA SER A 367 7.24 14.72 -13.88
C SER A 367 8.30 13.96 -14.62
N LYS A 368 8.30 13.98 -15.95
CA LYS A 368 9.45 13.62 -16.78
C LYS A 368 10.66 14.39 -16.25
N GLY A 369 11.15 13.95 -15.10
CA GLY A 369 12.48 14.23 -14.66
C GLY A 369 13.33 13.52 -15.69
N THR A 370 13.80 14.27 -16.67
CA THR A 370 15.03 13.94 -17.38
C THR A 370 16.00 13.43 -16.33
N GLY A 371 16.20 12.10 -16.29
CA GLY A 371 16.89 11.34 -15.26
C GLY A 371 18.02 12.11 -14.61
N GLN A 372 17.80 12.55 -13.41
CA GLN A 372 18.77 12.95 -12.39
C GLN A 372 18.05 13.62 -11.21
N GLY A 373 17.19 12.88 -10.51
CA GLY A 373 16.94 13.15 -9.10
C GLY A 373 18.19 12.67 -8.34
N GLY A 374 19.27 13.44 -8.42
CA GLY A 374 20.52 13.14 -7.72
C GLY A 374 20.36 13.47 -6.24
N GLY A 375 19.85 12.55 -5.48
CA GLY A 375 19.88 12.51 -4.03
C GLY A 375 20.09 11.07 -3.59
N ASP A 376 20.73 10.87 -2.45
CA ASP A 376 20.81 9.55 -1.84
C ASP A 376 19.45 9.17 -1.26
N LEU A 377 19.12 7.89 -1.30
CA LEU A 377 17.96 7.37 -0.57
C LEU A 377 18.10 7.69 0.93
N PRO A 378 17.00 7.82 1.67
CA PRO A 378 17.07 7.91 3.12
C PRO A 378 17.93 6.80 3.70
N GLN A 379 18.63 7.10 4.78
CA GLN A 379 19.41 6.08 5.48
C GLN A 379 18.45 5.01 6.00
N ALA A 380 18.68 3.76 5.63
CA ALA A 380 17.90 2.65 6.13
C ALA A 380 18.13 2.46 7.63
N GLU A 381 17.06 2.30 8.38
CA GLU A 381 17.11 1.98 9.82
C GLU A 381 17.24 0.47 10.07
N GLY A 382 17.10 -0.36 9.04
CA GLY A 382 17.11 -1.82 9.08
C GLY A 382 18.04 -2.46 8.07
N PRO A 383 17.93 -3.79 7.91
CA PRO A 383 18.73 -4.54 6.94
C PRO A 383 18.42 -4.10 5.51
N VAL A 384 19.47 -4.05 4.68
CA VAL A 384 19.39 -3.69 3.26
C VAL A 384 19.90 -4.85 2.43
N ALA A 385 19.19 -5.20 1.36
CA ALA A 385 19.60 -6.20 0.39
C ALA A 385 19.37 -5.70 -1.05
N LYS A 386 19.96 -6.37 -2.03
CA LYS A 386 19.82 -6.04 -3.45
C LYS A 386 19.24 -7.22 -4.22
N GLY A 387 18.31 -6.90 -5.14
CA GLY A 387 17.73 -7.89 -6.04
C GLY A 387 17.06 -9.03 -5.29
N SER A 388 17.38 -10.26 -5.65
CA SER A 388 16.78 -11.48 -5.12
C SER A 388 17.31 -11.94 -3.74
N GLU A 389 18.23 -11.21 -3.13
CA GLU A 389 18.78 -11.57 -1.81
C GLU A 389 17.70 -11.45 -0.72
N GLY A 390 16.83 -10.45 -0.83
CA GLY A 390 15.77 -10.16 0.12
C GLY A 390 16.28 -9.64 1.46
N VAL A 391 15.37 -9.17 2.27
CA VAL A 391 15.66 -8.71 3.63
C VAL A 391 14.98 -9.59 4.66
N THR A 392 15.72 -9.94 5.71
CA THR A 392 15.16 -10.66 6.85
C THR A 392 14.90 -9.67 7.98
N VAL A 393 13.67 -9.61 8.41
CA VAL A 393 13.20 -8.76 9.50
C VAL A 393 12.93 -9.62 10.73
N THR A 394 13.25 -9.10 11.91
CA THR A 394 12.94 -9.73 13.21
C THR A 394 11.89 -8.87 13.91
N ARG A 395 10.85 -9.50 14.45
CA ARG A 395 9.78 -8.80 15.14
C ARG A 395 10.10 -8.64 16.63
N GLY A 396 10.39 -7.41 17.04
CA GLY A 396 10.69 -7.08 18.43
C GLY A 396 11.85 -7.90 19.00
N ASN A 397 11.71 -8.35 20.24
CA ASN A 397 12.68 -9.21 20.94
C ASN A 397 12.40 -10.71 20.77
N SER A 398 11.54 -11.08 19.79
CA SER A 398 11.18 -12.47 19.52
C SER A 398 12.21 -13.15 18.61
N GLU A 399 12.16 -14.47 18.54
CA GLU A 399 12.91 -15.24 17.55
C GLU A 399 12.21 -15.27 16.18
N ASP A 400 11.04 -14.63 16.08
CA ASP A 400 10.26 -14.55 14.86
C ASP A 400 11.01 -13.80 13.78
N LYS A 401 11.21 -14.43 12.65
CA LYS A 401 11.88 -13.87 11.49
C LYS A 401 11.06 -14.11 10.24
N MET A 402 11.02 -13.13 9.38
CA MET A 402 10.42 -13.22 8.07
C MET A 402 11.34 -12.60 7.03
N THR A 403 11.52 -13.28 5.90
CA THR A 403 12.33 -12.77 4.79
C THR A 403 11.40 -12.33 3.68
N PHE A 404 11.56 -11.09 3.25
CA PHE A 404 10.83 -10.49 2.14
C PHE A 404 11.73 -10.34 0.92
N VAL A 405 11.27 -10.79 -0.23
CA VAL A 405 11.97 -10.70 -1.51
C VAL A 405 11.04 -10.09 -2.54
N LEU A 406 11.41 -8.96 -3.13
CA LEU A 406 10.72 -8.42 -4.30
C LEU A 406 11.16 -9.25 -5.53
N THR A 407 10.27 -10.10 -6.03
CA THR A 407 10.58 -11.07 -7.08
C THR A 407 10.38 -10.52 -8.47
N GLU A 408 9.37 -9.68 -8.65
CA GLU A 408 9.02 -9.09 -9.93
C GLU A 408 8.38 -7.71 -9.74
N VAL A 409 8.63 -6.79 -10.68
CA VAL A 409 7.90 -5.53 -10.81
C VAL A 409 7.66 -5.27 -12.29
N THR A 410 6.41 -5.03 -12.66
CA THR A 410 6.01 -4.70 -14.02
C THR A 410 5.22 -3.41 -14.07
N ARG A 411 5.42 -2.61 -15.13
CA ARG A 411 4.68 -1.35 -15.33
C ARG A 411 3.38 -1.63 -16.07
N ARG A 412 2.27 -1.06 -15.57
CA ARG A 412 0.93 -1.15 -16.16
C ARG A 412 0.28 0.24 -16.13
N GLY A 413 0.25 0.89 -17.30
CA GLY A 413 -0.21 2.28 -17.37
C GLY A 413 0.62 3.19 -16.45
N THR A 414 -0.05 3.85 -15.51
CA THR A 414 0.55 4.72 -14.49
C THR A 414 0.81 4.00 -13.16
N TYR A 415 0.83 2.67 -13.16
CA TYR A 415 1.01 1.84 -11.99
C TYR A 415 2.19 0.88 -12.14
N LEU A 416 2.73 0.45 -11.00
CA LEU A 416 3.68 -0.66 -10.88
C LEU A 416 2.98 -1.81 -10.15
N VAL A 417 3.02 -2.98 -10.74
CA VAL A 417 2.53 -4.22 -10.11
C VAL A 417 3.74 -5.06 -9.74
N GLY A 418 3.86 -5.39 -8.47
CA GLY A 418 4.97 -6.18 -7.96
C GLY A 418 4.54 -7.42 -7.21
N GLU A 419 5.41 -8.41 -7.19
CA GLU A 419 5.28 -9.61 -6.38
C GLU A 419 6.35 -9.63 -5.31
N VAL A 420 5.92 -9.76 -4.06
CA VAL A 420 6.78 -9.88 -2.88
C VAL A 420 6.57 -11.23 -2.25
N LYS A 421 7.64 -12.03 -2.19
CA LYS A 421 7.63 -13.31 -1.50
C LYS A 421 8.01 -13.11 -0.04
N ALA A 422 7.11 -13.48 0.87
CA ALA A 422 7.34 -13.53 2.31
C ALA A 422 7.62 -14.99 2.72
N THR A 423 8.72 -15.23 3.44
CA THR A 423 9.15 -16.58 3.85
C THR A 423 9.42 -16.61 5.35
N GLY A 424 8.83 -17.56 6.07
CA GLY A 424 9.06 -17.80 7.48
C GLY A 424 10.51 -18.26 7.75
N GLY A 425 11.15 -17.65 8.75
CA GLY A 425 12.52 -17.99 9.18
C GLY A 425 12.61 -19.36 9.89
N THR A 426 13.80 -19.69 10.38
CA THR A 426 14.12 -21.03 10.96
C THR A 426 13.27 -21.44 12.16
N GLY A 427 12.73 -20.48 12.91
CA GLY A 427 11.78 -20.72 14.02
C GLY A 427 10.30 -20.71 13.60
N GLY A 428 10.02 -20.46 12.32
CA GLY A 428 8.69 -20.11 11.87
C GLY A 428 8.29 -18.68 12.29
N THR A 429 7.01 -18.38 12.25
CA THR A 429 6.46 -17.11 12.73
C THR A 429 5.31 -17.38 13.69
N GLN A 430 5.04 -16.46 14.62
CA GLN A 430 3.88 -16.54 15.52
C GLN A 430 2.63 -15.94 14.88
N THR A 431 2.82 -15.08 13.89
CA THR A 431 1.75 -14.35 13.17
C THR A 431 2.01 -14.40 11.67
N GLY A 432 0.98 -14.14 10.87
CA GLY A 432 1.07 -14.10 9.41
C GLY A 432 1.68 -12.80 8.88
N PRO A 433 1.95 -12.73 7.56
CA PRO A 433 2.52 -11.55 6.92
C PRO A 433 1.72 -10.26 7.15
N ALA A 434 0.41 -10.35 7.25
CA ALA A 434 -0.44 -9.19 7.50
C ALA A 434 -0.03 -8.41 8.76
N ASP A 435 0.26 -9.11 9.86
CA ASP A 435 0.71 -8.47 11.10
C ASP A 435 2.09 -7.79 11.02
N TRP A 436 2.89 -8.17 10.02
CA TRP A 436 4.22 -7.58 9.78
C TRP A 436 4.17 -6.35 8.89
N LEU A 437 3.10 -6.26 8.08
CA LEU A 437 2.93 -5.26 7.04
C LEU A 437 1.84 -4.24 7.35
N GLN A 438 1.28 -4.30 8.56
CA GLN A 438 0.37 -3.27 9.02
C GLN A 438 1.12 -1.93 9.06
N PRO A 439 0.52 -0.86 8.54
CA PRO A 439 1.08 0.47 8.69
C PRO A 439 1.14 0.84 10.18
N THR A 440 1.99 1.80 10.51
CA THR A 440 1.85 2.46 11.80
C THR A 440 0.44 3.04 11.89
N GLN A 441 -0.12 3.12 13.08
CA GLN A 441 -1.43 3.73 13.30
C GLN A 441 -1.51 5.14 12.69
N LEU A 442 -0.38 5.86 12.70
CA LEU A 442 -0.23 7.18 12.09
C LEU A 442 -0.44 7.14 10.56
N ASP A 443 0.16 6.18 9.87
CA ASP A 443 0.07 6.12 8.40
C ASP A 443 -1.34 5.70 7.95
N GLY A 444 -1.97 4.74 8.61
CA GLY A 444 -3.32 4.29 8.29
C GLY A 444 -4.36 5.38 8.52
N SER A 445 -4.38 6.00 9.71
CA SER A 445 -5.28 7.11 10.02
C SER A 445 -5.05 8.31 9.12
N ALA A 446 -3.78 8.62 8.78
CA ALA A 446 -3.45 9.70 7.87
C ALA A 446 -3.95 9.46 6.44
N ARG A 447 -4.10 8.21 6.03
CA ARG A 447 -4.65 7.82 4.74
C ARG A 447 -6.18 7.69 4.73
N GLY A 448 -6.83 7.80 5.91
CA GLY A 448 -8.27 7.60 6.06
C GLY A 448 -8.69 6.13 6.05
N GLU A 449 -7.76 5.21 6.23
CA GLU A 449 -8.05 3.79 6.41
C GLU A 449 -8.56 3.56 7.83
N GLU A 450 -9.68 2.86 7.97
CA GLU A 450 -10.20 2.47 9.27
C GLU A 450 -9.46 1.26 9.83
N ASP A 451 -9.34 1.15 11.15
CA ASP A 451 -8.57 0.12 11.86
C ASP A 451 -8.87 -1.33 11.41
N ASN A 452 -10.10 -1.63 11.02
CA ASN A 452 -10.49 -2.97 10.60
C ASN A 452 -10.01 -3.35 9.19
N ASN A 453 -9.70 -2.39 8.34
CA ASN A 453 -9.26 -2.61 6.96
C ASN A 453 -7.75 -2.82 6.89
N LEU A 454 -7.02 -2.44 7.92
CA LEU A 454 -5.56 -2.56 7.99
C LEU A 454 -5.09 -3.99 8.26
N LEU A 455 -5.93 -4.81 8.92
CA LEU A 455 -5.55 -6.16 9.33
C LEU A 455 -5.27 -7.13 8.17
N GLY A 456 -5.71 -6.80 6.97
CA GLY A 456 -5.54 -7.62 5.77
C GLY A 456 -4.77 -6.95 4.64
N ALA A 457 -4.03 -5.85 4.89
CA ALA A 457 -3.41 -5.05 3.84
C ALA A 457 -1.89 -5.21 3.77
N VAL A 458 -1.32 -4.97 2.58
CA VAL A 458 0.13 -4.87 2.34
C VAL A 458 0.64 -3.43 2.47
N THR A 459 -0.07 -2.58 3.20
CA THR A 459 0.17 -1.13 3.24
C THR A 459 1.58 -0.76 3.72
N GLY A 460 2.20 -1.58 4.56
CA GLY A 460 3.60 -1.41 4.99
C GLY A 460 4.66 -1.66 3.92
N LEU A 461 4.27 -2.12 2.72
CA LEU A 461 5.18 -2.30 1.58
C LEU A 461 5.15 -1.04 0.70
N SER A 462 6.00 -0.08 0.94
CA SER A 462 6.09 1.14 0.14
C SER A 462 7.29 1.12 -0.81
N LEU A 463 7.23 1.94 -1.87
CA LEU A 463 8.40 2.20 -2.71
C LEU A 463 9.01 3.54 -2.34
N LEU A 464 10.34 3.62 -2.39
CA LEU A 464 11.10 4.84 -2.11
C LEU A 464 11.83 5.35 -3.35
N THR A 465 11.77 6.65 -3.53
CA THR A 465 12.73 7.46 -4.25
C THR A 465 13.47 8.38 -3.26
N PRO A 466 14.52 9.10 -3.64
CA PRO A 466 15.20 10.02 -2.73
C PRO A 466 14.32 11.08 -2.08
N GLN A 467 13.18 11.39 -2.68
CA GLN A 467 12.31 12.47 -2.21
C GLN A 467 10.90 12.03 -1.84
N THR A 468 10.44 10.87 -2.32
CA THR A 468 9.03 10.49 -2.24
C THR A 468 8.89 9.03 -1.86
N ARG A 469 7.98 8.75 -0.95
CA ARG A 469 7.45 7.44 -0.60
C ARG A 469 6.13 7.24 -1.34
N TYR A 470 5.99 6.10 -2.01
CA TYR A 470 4.80 5.68 -2.74
C TYR A 470 4.16 4.51 -2.00
N TYR A 471 2.95 4.70 -1.53
CA TYR A 471 2.21 3.66 -0.83
C TYR A 471 1.43 2.77 -1.78
N PRO A 472 1.08 1.55 -1.37
CA PRO A 472 0.15 0.71 -2.14
C PRO A 472 -1.15 1.44 -2.45
N VAL A 473 -1.68 1.16 -3.63
CA VAL A 473 -2.92 1.75 -4.15
C VAL A 473 -4.12 1.24 -3.34
N ASP A 474 -5.05 2.13 -3.08
CA ASP A 474 -6.34 1.86 -2.48
C ASP A 474 -7.50 2.37 -3.35
N TYR A 475 -8.72 2.28 -2.84
CA TYR A 475 -9.91 2.83 -3.48
C TYR A 475 -10.99 3.07 -2.43
N THR A 476 -11.95 3.96 -2.74
CA THR A 476 -13.06 4.26 -1.84
C THR A 476 -14.36 3.72 -2.43
N VAL A 477 -15.06 2.89 -1.67
CA VAL A 477 -16.39 2.39 -2.03
C VAL A 477 -17.47 3.44 -1.75
N ALA A 478 -18.68 3.20 -2.29
CA ALA A 478 -19.78 4.17 -2.23
C ALA A 478 -20.16 4.66 -0.82
N GLU A 479 -19.84 3.89 0.20
CA GLU A 479 -20.10 4.23 1.60
C GLU A 479 -19.02 5.13 2.23
N GLY A 480 -17.97 5.48 1.47
CA GLY A 480 -16.86 6.32 1.92
C GLY A 480 -15.77 5.56 2.67
N THR A 481 -15.83 4.23 2.70
CA THR A 481 -14.82 3.40 3.33
C THR A 481 -13.67 3.14 2.35
N HIS A 482 -12.44 3.31 2.81
CA HIS A 482 -11.24 2.99 2.04
C HIS A 482 -10.93 1.50 2.11
N HIS A 483 -10.69 0.90 0.95
CA HIS A 483 -10.27 -0.49 0.82
C HIS A 483 -8.88 -0.56 0.20
N PRO A 484 -7.95 -1.34 0.76
CA PRO A 484 -6.69 -1.62 0.09
C PRO A 484 -6.95 -2.46 -1.17
N LEU A 485 -6.34 -2.11 -2.30
CA LEU A 485 -6.44 -2.92 -3.50
C LEU A 485 -5.77 -4.28 -3.31
N SER A 486 -4.65 -4.30 -2.62
CA SER A 486 -3.86 -5.50 -2.35
C SER A 486 -4.14 -6.01 -0.93
N GLU A 487 -5.04 -6.97 -0.84
CA GLU A 487 -5.43 -7.60 0.41
C GLU A 487 -4.57 -8.83 0.71
N ILE A 488 -4.25 -9.02 1.99
CA ILE A 488 -3.71 -10.28 2.52
C ILE A 488 -4.79 -10.89 3.39
N THR A 489 -5.34 -12.00 2.96
CA THR A 489 -6.44 -12.62 3.68
C THR A 489 -5.98 -13.60 4.74
N ALA A 490 -4.73 -14.08 4.65
CA ALA A 490 -4.20 -15.06 5.58
C ALA A 490 -3.37 -14.41 6.68
N ASN A 491 -3.94 -14.30 7.86
CA ASN A 491 -3.18 -14.10 9.08
C ASN A 491 -2.55 -15.44 9.57
N ASN A 492 -2.24 -16.30 8.61
CA ASN A 492 -1.69 -17.63 8.89
C ASN A 492 -0.20 -17.54 9.17
N LYS A 493 0.22 -18.20 10.24
CA LYS A 493 1.62 -18.39 10.59
C LYS A 493 2.35 -19.09 9.44
N LEU A 494 3.57 -18.65 9.17
CA LEU A 494 4.46 -19.35 8.26
C LEU A 494 5.41 -20.24 9.06
N THR A 495 5.39 -21.55 8.86
CA THR A 495 6.42 -22.43 9.40
C THR A 495 7.75 -22.18 8.71
N ALA A 496 8.83 -22.70 9.29
CA ALA A 496 10.18 -22.48 8.77
C ALA A 496 10.30 -22.92 7.31
N GLY A 497 10.60 -21.98 6.43
CA GLY A 497 10.74 -22.21 5.00
C GLY A 497 9.45 -22.13 4.19
N ASP A 498 8.29 -22.09 4.84
CA ASP A 498 7.02 -21.83 4.15
C ASP A 498 7.00 -20.39 3.63
N ALA A 499 6.34 -20.19 2.51
CA ALA A 499 6.26 -18.89 1.89
C ALA A 499 4.85 -18.56 1.41
N THR A 500 4.59 -17.27 1.26
CA THR A 500 3.43 -16.77 0.55
C THR A 500 3.85 -15.66 -0.41
N THR A 501 3.12 -15.52 -1.51
CA THR A 501 3.33 -14.46 -2.50
C THR A 501 2.30 -13.37 -2.31
N LEU A 502 2.77 -12.14 -2.17
CA LEU A 502 1.97 -10.93 -1.99
C LEU A 502 2.04 -10.13 -3.28
N THR A 503 0.89 -9.79 -3.85
CA THR A 503 0.83 -8.89 -5.00
C THR A 503 0.53 -7.49 -4.53
N VAL A 504 1.34 -6.53 -4.95
CA VAL A 504 1.20 -5.14 -4.54
C VAL A 504 1.13 -4.25 -5.76
N VAL A 505 0.23 -3.28 -5.72
CA VAL A 505 0.10 -2.26 -6.77
C VAL A 505 0.49 -0.92 -6.18
N TRP A 506 1.40 -0.20 -6.83
CA TRP A 506 1.84 1.14 -6.45
C TRP A 506 1.64 2.12 -7.61
N PRO A 507 1.57 3.42 -7.33
CA PRO A 507 1.75 4.44 -8.38
C PRO A 507 3.12 4.26 -9.04
N ASP A 508 3.20 4.53 -10.34
CA ASP A 508 4.49 4.49 -11.06
C ASP A 508 5.44 5.58 -10.53
N THR A 509 6.61 5.18 -10.09
CA THR A 509 7.65 6.09 -9.62
C THR A 509 8.35 6.86 -10.75
N GLY A 510 8.11 6.49 -12.01
CA GLY A 510 8.83 7.02 -13.17
C GLY A 510 10.30 6.60 -13.25
N GLN A 511 10.78 5.73 -12.35
CA GLN A 511 12.17 5.27 -12.30
C GLN A 511 12.34 3.91 -12.99
N ASP A 512 13.55 3.63 -13.50
CA ASP A 512 13.88 2.33 -14.07
C ASP A 512 14.20 1.27 -13.02
N THR A 513 14.46 1.69 -11.79
CA THR A 513 14.70 0.82 -10.64
C THR A 513 13.84 1.27 -9.47
N VAL A 514 13.40 0.33 -8.66
CA VAL A 514 12.60 0.61 -7.47
C VAL A 514 13.32 0.17 -6.21
N THR A 515 13.09 0.88 -5.11
CA THR A 515 13.51 0.47 -3.77
C THR A 515 12.26 0.16 -2.97
N LEU A 516 12.09 -1.10 -2.59
CA LEU A 516 11.05 -1.52 -1.68
C LEU A 516 11.47 -1.19 -0.25
N ASP A 517 10.59 -0.53 0.48
CA ASP A 517 10.75 -0.21 1.89
C ASP A 517 9.68 -0.93 2.71
N LEU A 518 10.13 -1.60 3.75
CA LEU A 518 9.27 -2.26 4.72
C LEU A 518 9.14 -1.35 5.94
N GLN A 519 7.95 -0.79 6.13
CA GLN A 519 7.65 -0.07 7.35
C GLN A 519 7.28 -1.09 8.44
N PRO A 520 8.07 -1.21 9.52
CA PRO A 520 7.73 -2.11 10.60
C PRO A 520 6.46 -1.61 11.31
N ALA A 521 5.57 -2.52 11.66
CA ALA A 521 4.53 -2.22 12.63
C ALA A 521 5.18 -1.69 13.94
N GLU A 522 4.55 -0.73 14.62
CA GLU A 522 5.10 -0.04 15.82
C GLU A 522 5.60 -0.98 16.93
N HIS A 523 5.30 -2.26 16.86
CA HIS A 523 5.76 -3.28 17.80
C HIS A 523 7.07 -3.98 17.40
N SER A 524 7.66 -3.61 16.28
CA SER A 524 8.92 -4.16 15.78
C SER A 524 10.03 -3.13 15.87
N THR A 525 10.51 -2.83 17.09
CA THR A 525 11.76 -2.09 17.22
C THR A 525 12.90 -2.95 16.69
N PRO A 526 13.73 -2.44 15.75
CA PRO A 526 14.96 -3.13 15.39
C PRO A 526 15.83 -3.25 16.64
N SER A 527 16.27 -4.47 16.97
CA SER A 527 17.31 -4.66 17.97
C SER A 527 18.58 -3.94 17.50
N PRO A 528 19.17 -3.03 18.27
CA PRO A 528 20.49 -2.55 17.96
C PRO A 528 21.47 -3.72 18.08
N ASN A 529 22.20 -4.00 17.00
CA ASN A 529 23.34 -4.92 17.02
C ASN A 529 24.49 -4.32 17.85
#